data_3390dca5ca737982f5c87f4ece011955
#
_entry.id   3390dca5ca737982f5c87f4ece011955
#
_cell.length_a   1.000
_cell.length_b   1.000
_cell.length_c   1.000
_cell.angle_alpha   90.00
_cell.angle_beta   90.00
_cell.angle_gamma   90.00
#
_symmetry.space_group_name_H-M   'P 1'
#
loop_
_entity.id
_entity.type
_entity.pdbx_description
1 polymer ?
#
loop_
_entity_poly.entity_id
_entity_poly.type
_entity_poly.pdbx_seq_one_letter_code
_entity_poly.pdbx_strand_id
1 'polypeptide(L)'
;MGNGFRNWIKEKLPAVRKAYSGIRSAAETKKINKVNEQYRKIIAPLMDEQILKQKIEELDMRQKNGPKTYYIIAQQNTKVGIYGYLNCFLPHIAYAVAKGYIPVIDMKSYNNIYIPQGQFGSLNAWELFFQQPMGIGLDDLSDGEVIRCPDMMWYRWLPNSCPMMSDKEIKMWAMLYDRYIRHNETTQRYLNAEKDSILKNKEKTVGVIYRGTTYTKGQATGHPIQPTMKMLADKVKTVMDENNLEYVYLASDEKSIFDYMNSRFPGKVLINKRVYYDEVEGVDYSRYNIDGTDIVGNLFTRENNEYLIGVEYISSMNLVANCHSLVSGACGGCTAVLYMNGLRYHTRNVFDLGKYGINAVPSESEE
;
A
#
# COMPACT_ATOMS: atom_id res chain seq x y z
N MET A 1 -29.63 -0.62 -50.21
CA MET A 1 -28.21 -0.42 -49.82
C MET A 1 -28.02 -0.08 -48.32
N GLY A 2 -28.93 -0.42 -47.39
CA GLY A 2 -28.87 0.07 -46.00
C GLY A 2 -28.39 -0.92 -44.93
N ASN A 3 -28.49 -2.23 -45.15
CA ASN A 3 -28.24 -3.16 -44.06
C ASN A 3 -26.78 -3.66 -43.96
N GLY A 4 -26.07 -3.75 -45.07
CA GLY A 4 -24.67 -4.21 -45.07
C GLY A 4 -23.71 -3.22 -44.39
N PHE A 5 -23.90 -1.92 -44.58
CA PHE A 5 -23.08 -0.88 -43.97
C PHE A 5 -23.31 -0.75 -42.44
N ARG A 6 -24.57 -0.90 -42.00
CA ARG A 6 -24.89 -0.92 -40.56
C ARG A 6 -24.33 -2.16 -39.87
N ASN A 7 -24.34 -3.33 -40.49
CA ASN A 7 -23.76 -4.53 -39.96
C ASN A 7 -22.20 -4.46 -39.93
N TRP A 8 -21.57 -3.96 -40.98
CA TRP A 8 -20.15 -3.72 -41.03
C TRP A 8 -19.68 -2.74 -39.92
N ILE A 9 -20.43 -1.64 -39.67
CA ILE A 9 -20.13 -0.74 -38.55
C ILE A 9 -20.28 -1.46 -37.20
N LYS A 10 -21.32 -2.26 -37.00
CA LYS A 10 -21.53 -3.00 -35.74
C LYS A 10 -20.42 -4.02 -35.47
N GLU A 11 -19.92 -4.70 -36.51
CA GLU A 11 -18.80 -5.65 -36.39
C GLU A 11 -17.45 -4.97 -36.14
N LYS A 12 -17.18 -3.84 -36.79
CA LYS A 12 -15.90 -3.12 -36.67
C LYS A 12 -15.85 -2.13 -35.48
N LEU A 13 -16.98 -1.66 -34.98
CA LEU A 13 -17.04 -0.72 -33.88
C LEU A 13 -16.34 -1.20 -32.59
N PRO A 14 -16.42 -2.46 -32.18
CA PRO A 14 -15.70 -2.94 -31.00
C PRO A 14 -14.18 -2.90 -31.19
N ALA A 15 -13.69 -3.29 -32.39
CA ALA A 15 -12.26 -3.24 -32.70
C ALA A 15 -11.73 -1.80 -32.80
N VAL A 16 -12.50 -0.92 -33.43
CA VAL A 16 -12.19 0.53 -33.50
C VAL A 16 -12.24 1.17 -32.12
N ARG A 17 -13.24 0.87 -31.29
CA ARG A 17 -13.31 1.32 -29.90
C ARG A 17 -12.12 0.80 -29.07
N LYS A 18 -11.75 -0.46 -29.23
CA LYS A 18 -10.60 -1.07 -28.54
C LYS A 18 -9.27 -0.43 -28.99
N ALA A 19 -9.10 -0.17 -30.29
CA ALA A 19 -7.94 0.55 -30.81
C ALA A 19 -7.89 2.00 -30.31
N TYR A 20 -9.03 2.72 -30.35
CA TYR A 20 -9.12 4.10 -29.87
C TYR A 20 -8.91 4.21 -28.34
N SER A 21 -9.47 3.29 -27.57
CA SER A 21 -9.21 3.20 -26.14
C SER A 21 -7.74 2.86 -25.84
N GLY A 22 -7.12 1.99 -26.63
CA GLY A 22 -5.69 1.69 -26.53
C GLY A 22 -4.78 2.89 -26.81
N ILE A 23 -5.07 3.66 -27.86
CA ILE A 23 -4.32 4.87 -28.22
C ILE A 23 -4.50 5.95 -27.14
N ARG A 24 -5.71 6.15 -26.64
CA ARG A 24 -6.02 7.09 -25.55
C ARG A 24 -5.30 6.68 -24.28
N SER A 25 -5.34 5.41 -23.93
CA SER A 25 -4.62 4.84 -22.77
C SER A 25 -3.10 5.01 -22.89
N ALA A 26 -2.53 4.83 -24.09
CA ALA A 26 -1.10 5.03 -24.33
C ALA A 26 -0.69 6.51 -24.18
N ALA A 27 -1.51 7.44 -24.71
CA ALA A 27 -1.26 8.86 -24.59
C ALA A 27 -1.38 9.34 -23.12
N GLU A 28 -2.39 8.86 -22.40
CA GLU A 28 -2.55 9.12 -20.97
C GLU A 28 -1.38 8.55 -20.16
N THR A 29 -0.96 7.32 -20.44
CA THR A 29 0.21 6.69 -19.81
C THR A 29 1.49 7.50 -20.06
N LYS A 30 1.70 7.99 -21.28
CA LYS A 30 2.86 8.84 -21.60
C LYS A 30 2.83 10.16 -20.82
N LYS A 31 1.65 10.78 -20.70
CA LYS A 31 1.46 11.99 -19.90
C LYS A 31 1.76 11.74 -18.42
N ILE A 32 1.22 10.66 -17.85
CA ILE A 32 1.47 10.24 -16.46
C ILE A 32 2.97 9.99 -16.24
N ASN A 33 3.63 9.26 -17.12
CA ASN A 33 5.06 8.98 -17.00
C ASN A 33 5.91 10.25 -17.04
N LYS A 34 5.54 11.22 -17.87
CA LYS A 34 6.22 12.53 -17.93
C LYS A 34 6.06 13.30 -16.61
N VAL A 35 4.85 13.32 -16.06
CA VAL A 35 4.60 13.96 -14.74
C VAL A 35 5.39 13.23 -13.66
N ASN A 36 5.30 11.90 -13.59
CA ASN A 36 6.03 11.11 -12.60
C ASN A 36 7.55 11.36 -12.66
N GLU A 37 8.12 11.51 -13.86
CA GLU A 37 9.55 11.79 -14.04
C GLU A 37 9.92 13.19 -13.52
N GLN A 38 9.06 14.18 -13.71
CA GLN A 38 9.27 15.53 -13.14
C GLN A 38 9.27 15.49 -11.61
N TYR A 39 8.33 14.76 -11.00
CA TYR A 39 8.29 14.61 -9.54
C TYR A 39 9.50 13.86 -9.01
N ARG A 40 9.92 12.76 -9.67
CA ARG A 40 11.17 12.04 -9.31
C ARG A 40 12.38 12.93 -9.28
N LYS A 41 12.56 13.80 -10.28
CA LYS A 41 13.66 14.76 -10.32
C LYS A 41 13.63 15.73 -9.14
N ILE A 42 12.45 16.13 -8.70
CA ILE A 42 12.28 17.05 -7.57
C ILE A 42 12.60 16.37 -6.25
N ILE A 43 12.18 15.11 -6.06
CA ILE A 43 12.41 14.38 -4.81
C ILE A 43 13.77 13.69 -4.74
N ALA A 44 14.43 13.41 -5.87
CA ALA A 44 15.71 12.70 -5.90
C ALA A 44 16.81 13.29 -4.99
N PRO A 45 16.97 14.63 -4.85
CA PRO A 45 17.91 15.19 -3.92
C PRO A 45 17.68 14.81 -2.45
N LEU A 46 16.43 14.48 -2.07
CA LEU A 46 16.09 14.07 -0.69
C LEU A 46 16.69 12.70 -0.31
N MET A 47 17.22 11.94 -1.28
CA MET A 47 18.01 10.74 -0.98
C MET A 47 19.32 11.03 -0.25
N ASP A 48 19.78 12.28 -0.26
CA ASP A 48 20.81 12.74 0.64
C ASP A 48 20.18 13.10 1.98
N GLU A 49 20.65 12.45 3.04
CA GLU A 49 20.08 12.60 4.39
C GLU A 49 20.22 14.02 4.93
N GLN A 50 21.33 14.71 4.61
CA GLN A 50 21.57 16.08 5.08
C GLN A 50 20.61 17.04 4.37
N ILE A 51 20.43 16.88 3.06
CA ILE A 51 19.46 17.67 2.29
C ILE A 51 18.05 17.43 2.82
N LEU A 52 17.68 16.17 3.08
CA LEU A 52 16.35 15.85 3.62
C LEU A 52 16.11 16.50 4.98
N LYS A 53 17.06 16.41 5.91
CA LYS A 53 16.98 17.07 7.23
C LYS A 53 16.82 18.58 7.10
N GLN A 54 17.67 19.21 6.27
CA GLN A 54 17.58 20.63 6.00
C GLN A 54 16.20 21.04 5.46
N LYS A 55 15.67 20.29 4.49
CA LYS A 55 14.35 20.58 3.91
C LYS A 55 13.21 20.43 4.90
N ILE A 56 13.28 19.46 5.80
CA ILE A 56 12.32 19.30 6.89
C ILE A 56 12.37 20.50 7.83
N GLU A 57 13.56 20.92 8.25
CA GLU A 57 13.75 22.09 9.13
C GLU A 57 13.25 23.38 8.48
N GLU A 58 13.57 23.60 7.20
CA GLU A 58 13.10 24.75 6.42
C GLU A 58 11.56 24.79 6.38
N LEU A 59 10.91 23.64 6.20
CA LEU A 59 9.44 23.51 6.17
C LEU A 59 8.84 23.78 7.55
N ASP A 60 9.42 23.23 8.62
CA ASP A 60 8.97 23.46 9.98
C ASP A 60 9.05 24.96 10.37
N MET A 61 10.13 25.65 9.96
CA MET A 61 10.28 27.09 10.17
C MET A 61 9.25 27.89 9.36
N ARG A 62 9.00 27.52 8.11
CA ARG A 62 8.03 28.18 7.24
C ARG A 62 6.59 28.03 7.79
N GLN A 63 6.24 26.85 8.31
CA GLN A 63 4.93 26.63 8.92
C GLN A 63 4.70 27.60 10.08
N LYS A 64 5.73 27.87 10.91
CA LYS A 64 5.64 28.74 12.06
C LYS A 64 5.57 30.22 11.71
N ASN A 65 6.43 30.69 10.81
CA ASN A 65 6.74 32.11 10.66
C ASN A 65 6.67 32.64 9.21
N GLY A 66 6.43 31.79 8.21
CA GLY A 66 6.49 32.15 6.79
C GLY A 66 5.14 32.19 6.09
N PRO A 67 5.15 32.62 4.81
CA PRO A 67 3.99 32.50 3.94
C PRO A 67 3.69 31.01 3.73
N LYS A 68 2.42 30.65 3.87
CA LYS A 68 1.96 29.25 3.80
C LYS A 68 1.52 28.91 2.38
N THR A 69 2.00 27.79 1.86
CA THR A 69 1.49 27.14 0.66
C THR A 69 1.06 25.74 1.07
N TYR A 70 -0.22 25.44 0.99
CA TYR A 70 -0.79 24.14 1.32
C TYR A 70 -0.81 23.24 0.10
N TYR A 71 -0.33 22.02 0.24
CA TYR A 71 -0.36 21.01 -0.82
C TYR A 71 -1.36 19.92 -0.47
N ILE A 72 -2.55 19.97 -1.10
CA ILE A 72 -3.63 19.03 -0.86
C ILE A 72 -3.34 17.73 -1.62
N ILE A 73 -3.17 16.65 -0.87
CA ILE A 73 -2.90 15.31 -1.38
C ILE A 73 -4.20 14.52 -1.38
N ALA A 74 -4.72 14.25 -2.57
CA ALA A 74 -5.94 13.48 -2.78
C ALA A 74 -5.69 12.41 -3.84
N GLN A 75 -6.18 11.19 -3.58
CA GLN A 75 -6.09 10.08 -4.52
C GLN A 75 -7.48 9.54 -4.81
N GLN A 76 -7.95 9.71 -6.02
CA GLN A 76 -9.32 9.37 -6.41
C GLN A 76 -9.57 7.87 -6.67
N ASN A 77 -8.62 6.99 -6.41
CA ASN A 77 -8.85 5.56 -6.52
C ASN A 77 -9.59 5.03 -5.29
N THR A 78 -10.87 4.77 -5.43
CA THR A 78 -11.79 4.39 -4.35
C THR A 78 -11.61 2.97 -3.81
N LYS A 79 -10.78 2.13 -4.46
CA LYS A 79 -10.69 0.68 -4.23
C LYS A 79 -9.35 0.21 -3.68
N VAL A 80 -8.59 1.12 -3.10
CA VAL A 80 -7.23 0.85 -2.65
C VAL A 80 -7.21 0.63 -1.15
N GLY A 81 -6.50 -0.37 -0.69
CA GLY A 81 -6.23 -0.57 0.73
C GLY A 81 -5.35 0.54 1.32
N ILE A 82 -5.37 0.72 2.65
CA ILE A 82 -4.72 1.85 3.34
C ILE A 82 -3.23 2.01 2.98
N TYR A 83 -2.48 0.92 2.82
CA TYR A 83 -1.08 0.99 2.38
C TYR A 83 -0.91 1.29 0.88
N GLY A 84 -1.94 1.06 0.08
CA GLY A 84 -1.98 1.58 -1.27
C GLY A 84 -2.08 3.11 -1.28
N TYR A 85 -2.95 3.69 -0.46
CA TYR A 85 -3.01 5.14 -0.26
C TYR A 85 -1.70 5.68 0.30
N LEU A 86 -1.15 5.06 1.33
CA LEU A 86 0.07 5.50 2.00
C LEU A 86 1.28 5.51 1.06
N ASN A 87 1.41 4.48 0.22
CA ASN A 87 2.44 4.41 -0.82
C ASN A 87 2.27 5.49 -1.91
N CYS A 88 1.07 6.07 -2.05
CA CYS A 88 0.85 7.24 -2.90
C CYS A 88 1.14 8.55 -2.17
N PHE A 89 0.69 8.66 -0.93
CA PHE A 89 0.76 9.90 -0.19
C PHE A 89 2.18 10.24 0.22
N LEU A 90 2.98 9.26 0.59
CA LEU A 90 4.36 9.47 1.02
C LEU A 90 5.24 10.14 -0.06
N PRO A 91 5.19 9.76 -1.35
CA PRO A 91 5.86 10.50 -2.43
C PRO A 91 5.35 11.94 -2.60
N HIS A 92 4.05 12.17 -2.38
CA HIS A 92 3.51 13.53 -2.41
C HIS A 92 3.99 14.36 -1.22
N ILE A 93 4.12 13.76 -0.05
CA ILE A 93 4.74 14.40 1.13
C ILE A 93 6.20 14.73 0.82
N ALA A 94 6.96 13.81 0.22
CA ALA A 94 8.33 14.08 -0.22
C ALA A 94 8.41 15.28 -1.19
N TYR A 95 7.49 15.35 -2.15
CA TYR A 95 7.40 16.48 -3.05
C TYR A 95 7.07 17.78 -2.32
N ALA A 96 6.12 17.76 -1.39
CA ALA A 96 5.77 18.91 -0.58
C ALA A 96 6.97 19.41 0.23
N VAL A 97 7.70 18.51 0.88
CA VAL A 97 8.95 18.81 1.62
C VAL A 97 9.99 19.44 0.70
N ALA A 98 10.24 18.87 -0.48
CA ALA A 98 11.20 19.39 -1.44
C ALA A 98 10.84 20.82 -1.91
N LYS A 99 9.56 21.14 -1.99
CA LYS A 99 9.02 22.45 -2.41
C LYS A 99 8.83 23.43 -1.25
N GLY A 100 8.91 22.98 -0.01
CA GLY A 100 8.58 23.78 1.16
C GLY A 100 7.08 24.06 1.29
N TYR A 101 6.23 23.12 0.84
CA TYR A 101 4.78 23.18 0.96
C TYR A 101 4.30 22.37 2.16
N ILE A 102 3.23 22.80 2.80
CA ILE A 102 2.59 22.10 3.94
C ILE A 102 1.69 20.99 3.39
N PRO A 103 2.02 19.70 3.59
CA PRO A 103 1.20 18.61 3.10
C PRO A 103 -0.08 18.45 3.95
N VAL A 104 -1.22 18.35 3.27
CA VAL A 104 -2.54 18.10 3.85
C VAL A 104 -3.21 16.95 3.11
N ILE A 105 -3.64 15.91 3.83
CA ILE A 105 -4.22 14.72 3.22
C ILE A 105 -5.74 14.83 3.16
N ASP A 106 -6.28 14.68 1.96
CA ASP A 106 -7.71 14.72 1.67
C ASP A 106 -8.21 13.31 1.27
N MET A 107 -8.84 12.62 2.21
CA MET A 107 -9.66 11.43 1.99
C MET A 107 -11.15 11.71 2.31
N LYS A 108 -11.57 12.99 2.29
CA LYS A 108 -12.93 13.47 2.52
C LYS A 108 -13.66 13.71 1.20
N SER A 109 -12.96 14.26 0.20
CA SER A 109 -13.55 14.76 -1.05
C SER A 109 -13.86 13.66 -2.08
N TYR A 110 -13.52 12.42 -1.83
CA TYR A 110 -13.80 11.30 -2.72
C TYR A 110 -14.20 10.05 -1.94
N ASN A 111 -15.02 9.21 -2.57
CA ASN A 111 -15.49 7.97 -1.95
C ASN A 111 -14.33 6.97 -1.80
N ASN A 112 -14.28 6.27 -0.69
CA ASN A 112 -13.27 5.23 -0.40
C ASN A 112 -13.85 4.18 0.56
N ILE A 113 -13.20 3.04 0.69
CA ILE A 113 -13.70 1.89 1.47
C ILE A 113 -13.71 2.11 2.99
N TYR A 114 -13.17 3.21 3.47
CA TYR A 114 -13.07 3.55 4.91
C TYR A 114 -14.12 4.57 5.37
N ILE A 115 -14.92 5.11 4.45
CA ILE A 115 -16.01 6.01 4.77
C ILE A 115 -17.31 5.21 4.91
N PRO A 116 -17.95 5.20 6.08
CA PRO A 116 -19.25 4.58 6.24
C PRO A 116 -20.29 5.14 5.28
N GLN A 117 -21.24 4.29 4.87
CA GLN A 117 -22.31 4.71 3.97
C GLN A 117 -23.06 5.92 4.55
N GLY A 118 -23.27 6.94 3.71
CA GLY A 118 -23.96 8.18 4.09
C GLY A 118 -23.07 9.25 4.75
N GLN A 119 -21.78 8.97 5.01
CA GLN A 119 -20.85 9.94 5.60
C GLN A 119 -19.86 10.54 4.59
N PHE A 120 -20.07 10.31 3.31
CA PHE A 120 -19.26 10.92 2.25
C PHE A 120 -19.30 12.45 2.34
N GLY A 121 -18.14 13.09 2.24
CA GLY A 121 -17.99 14.55 2.31
C GLY A 121 -18.01 15.14 3.72
N SER A 122 -18.40 14.38 4.75
CA SER A 122 -18.41 14.84 6.14
C SER A 122 -17.18 14.42 6.93
N LEU A 123 -16.59 13.26 6.60
CA LEU A 123 -15.50 12.62 7.32
C LEU A 123 -14.25 12.50 6.44
N ASN A 124 -13.10 12.87 6.97
CA ASN A 124 -11.82 12.57 6.35
C ASN A 124 -11.35 11.18 6.82
N ALA A 125 -11.43 10.16 5.95
CA ALA A 125 -11.08 8.79 6.31
C ALA A 125 -9.61 8.63 6.74
N TRP A 126 -8.71 9.52 6.33
CA TRP A 126 -7.33 9.55 6.83
C TRP A 126 -7.29 9.71 8.36
N GLU A 127 -8.09 10.61 8.88
CA GLU A 127 -8.10 10.98 10.30
C GLU A 127 -8.75 9.93 11.22
N LEU A 128 -9.39 8.92 10.64
CA LEU A 128 -9.79 7.72 11.38
C LEU A 128 -8.58 6.95 11.95
N PHE A 129 -7.44 7.02 11.27
CA PHE A 129 -6.26 6.21 11.59
C PHE A 129 -5.03 7.05 11.93
N PHE A 130 -4.87 8.19 11.31
CA PHE A 130 -3.65 9.00 11.36
C PHE A 130 -3.96 10.45 11.72
N GLN A 131 -2.96 11.13 12.23
CA GLN A 131 -2.95 12.60 12.31
C GLN A 131 -2.61 13.18 10.95
N GLN A 132 -3.00 14.43 10.70
CA GLN A 132 -2.49 15.17 9.54
C GLN A 132 -0.97 15.35 9.63
N PRO A 133 -0.23 15.30 8.52
CA PRO A 133 1.25 15.26 8.52
C PRO A 133 1.93 16.36 9.33
N MET A 134 1.33 17.57 9.36
CA MET A 134 1.84 18.72 10.12
C MET A 134 0.77 19.29 11.07
N GLY A 135 -0.25 18.50 11.41
CA GLY A 135 -1.31 18.91 12.34
C GLY A 135 -2.31 19.92 11.75
N ILE A 136 -2.32 20.14 10.45
CA ILE A 136 -3.25 21.03 9.76
C ILE A 136 -4.17 20.20 8.89
N GLY A 137 -5.47 20.21 9.17
CA GLY A 137 -6.53 19.54 8.39
C GLY A 137 -7.12 20.43 7.29
N LEU A 138 -8.06 19.86 6.55
CA LEU A 138 -8.74 20.57 5.47
C LEU A 138 -9.57 21.77 5.97
N ASP A 139 -10.09 21.67 7.17
CA ASP A 139 -10.93 22.70 7.78
C ASP A 139 -10.09 23.75 8.55
N ASP A 140 -8.77 23.56 8.67
CA ASP A 140 -7.82 24.44 9.40
C ASP A 140 -7.00 25.33 8.45
N LEU A 141 -7.30 25.33 7.14
CA LEU A 141 -6.54 26.13 6.18
C LEU A 141 -6.75 27.62 6.46
N SER A 142 -5.65 28.32 6.81
CA SER A 142 -5.65 29.77 6.97
C SER A 142 -5.31 30.47 5.65
N ASP A 143 -5.11 31.80 5.70
CA ASP A 143 -4.65 32.57 4.55
C ASP A 143 -3.35 31.98 3.99
N GLY A 144 -3.37 31.58 2.73
CA GLY A 144 -2.24 30.95 2.04
C GLY A 144 -2.64 30.44 0.66
N GLU A 145 -1.62 30.12 -0.13
CA GLU A 145 -1.83 29.48 -1.42
C GLU A 145 -2.24 28.02 -1.24
N VAL A 146 -3.21 27.54 -2.01
CA VAL A 146 -3.65 26.15 -2.00
C VAL A 146 -3.37 25.51 -3.37
N ILE A 147 -2.53 24.47 -3.37
CA ILE A 147 -2.20 23.68 -4.55
C ILE A 147 -2.74 22.28 -4.34
N ARG A 148 -3.52 21.76 -5.30
CA ARG A 148 -3.94 20.35 -5.31
C ARG A 148 -2.98 19.49 -6.11
N CYS A 149 -2.71 18.27 -5.62
CA CYS A 149 -1.97 17.30 -6.40
C CYS A 149 -2.76 16.91 -7.67
N PRO A 150 -2.07 16.55 -8.77
CA PRO A 150 -2.75 16.10 -9.99
C PRO A 150 -3.53 14.80 -9.74
N ASP A 151 -4.75 14.71 -10.28
CA ASP A 151 -5.68 13.57 -10.12
C ASP A 151 -5.17 12.24 -10.70
N MET A 152 -4.01 12.23 -11.34
CA MET A 152 -3.53 11.11 -12.15
C MET A 152 -2.41 10.32 -11.47
N MET A 153 -2.39 10.31 -10.18
CA MET A 153 -1.24 9.78 -9.45
C MET A 153 -1.31 8.29 -9.23
N TRP A 154 -0.83 7.55 -10.18
CA TRP A 154 -0.45 6.16 -10.00
C TRP A 154 0.97 6.11 -9.44
N TYR A 155 1.12 5.74 -8.21
CA TYR A 155 2.23 5.21 -7.39
C TYR A 155 3.63 5.07 -7.97
N ARG A 156 3.98 5.71 -9.08
CA ARG A 156 5.18 5.29 -9.81
C ARG A 156 6.44 6.00 -9.37
N TRP A 157 6.36 6.73 -8.27
CA TRP A 157 7.53 7.34 -7.64
C TRP A 157 8.15 6.44 -6.58
N LEU A 158 7.33 5.67 -5.86
CA LEU A 158 7.81 4.53 -5.10
C LEU A 158 7.95 3.34 -6.05
N PRO A 159 9.01 2.56 -5.96
CA PRO A 159 9.10 1.29 -6.67
C PRO A 159 7.88 0.43 -6.33
N ASN A 160 7.22 -0.10 -7.35
CA ASN A 160 6.10 -1.03 -7.17
C ASN A 160 6.53 -2.40 -6.64
N SER A 161 7.84 -2.63 -6.52
CA SER A 161 8.43 -3.88 -6.10
C SER A 161 9.44 -3.63 -5.00
N CYS A 162 9.21 -4.23 -3.84
CA CYS A 162 10.09 -4.12 -2.67
C CYS A 162 11.55 -4.49 -2.93
N PRO A 163 11.86 -5.53 -3.73
CA PRO A 163 13.26 -5.89 -4.00
C PRO A 163 14.04 -4.81 -4.73
N MET A 164 13.35 -3.88 -5.41
CA MET A 164 13.97 -2.81 -6.18
C MET A 164 14.35 -1.57 -5.38
N MET A 165 13.93 -1.47 -4.10
CA MET A 165 14.33 -0.35 -3.25
C MET A 165 15.75 -0.58 -2.69
N SER A 166 16.64 0.36 -2.99
CA SER A 166 17.95 0.45 -2.35
C SER A 166 17.84 0.83 -0.87
N ASP A 167 18.86 0.53 -0.08
CA ASP A 167 18.91 0.95 1.32
C ASP A 167 18.82 2.48 1.48
N LYS A 168 19.37 3.23 0.54
CA LYS A 168 19.26 4.70 0.49
C LYS A 168 17.81 5.15 0.35
N GLU A 169 17.05 4.51 -0.55
CA GLU A 169 15.63 4.82 -0.73
C GLU A 169 14.83 4.43 0.50
N ILE A 170 15.05 3.22 1.05
CA ILE A 170 14.37 2.79 2.27
C ILE A 170 14.61 3.79 3.40
N LYS A 171 15.86 4.25 3.57
CA LYS A 171 16.22 5.24 4.61
C LYS A 171 15.50 6.57 4.41
N MET A 172 15.46 7.09 3.18
CA MET A 172 14.75 8.33 2.86
C MET A 172 13.24 8.19 3.18
N TRP A 173 12.61 7.11 2.72
CA TRP A 173 11.20 6.88 2.95
C TRP A 173 10.88 6.66 4.43
N ALA A 174 11.76 5.99 5.18
CA ALA A 174 11.62 5.80 6.62
C ALA A 174 11.65 7.13 7.37
N MET A 175 12.59 8.03 7.04
CA MET A 175 12.67 9.35 7.67
C MET A 175 11.43 10.20 7.41
N LEU A 176 10.90 10.16 6.19
CA LEU A 176 9.65 10.85 5.84
C LEU A 176 8.44 10.22 6.54
N TYR A 177 8.38 8.89 6.61
CA TYR A 177 7.33 8.17 7.32
C TYR A 177 7.35 8.53 8.81
N ASP A 178 8.47 8.38 9.48
CA ASP A 178 8.62 8.66 10.91
C ASP A 178 8.27 10.11 11.26
N ARG A 179 8.55 11.05 10.35
CA ARG A 179 8.27 12.48 10.57
C ARG A 179 6.82 12.86 10.34
N TYR A 180 6.18 12.34 9.29
CA TYR A 180 4.90 12.85 8.79
C TYR A 180 3.72 11.88 8.93
N ILE A 181 3.97 10.58 9.15
CA ILE A 181 2.91 9.58 9.30
C ILE A 181 2.82 9.14 10.76
N ARG A 182 1.91 9.77 11.48
CA ARG A 182 1.66 9.48 12.89
C ARG A 182 0.26 8.93 13.06
N HIS A 183 0.14 7.82 13.76
CA HIS A 183 -1.18 7.31 14.13
C HIS A 183 -1.87 8.29 15.09
N ASN A 184 -3.20 8.37 15.01
CA ASN A 184 -3.97 9.05 16.04
C ASN A 184 -3.94 8.23 17.35
N GLU A 185 -4.39 8.82 18.45
CA GLU A 185 -4.31 8.18 19.79
C GLU A 185 -5.06 6.85 19.86
N THR A 186 -6.22 6.75 19.21
CA THR A 186 -7.04 5.52 19.22
C THR A 186 -6.33 4.40 18.48
N THR A 187 -5.83 4.67 17.29
CA THR A 187 -5.05 3.70 16.51
C THR A 187 -3.77 3.33 17.25
N GLN A 188 -3.05 4.30 17.82
CA GLN A 188 -1.80 4.01 18.55
C GLN A 188 -2.04 3.12 19.77
N ARG A 189 -3.12 3.33 20.53
CA ARG A 189 -3.50 2.45 21.65
C ARG A 189 -3.81 1.03 21.17
N TYR A 190 -4.55 0.91 20.07
CA TYR A 190 -4.86 -0.38 19.46
C TYR A 190 -3.57 -1.12 19.06
N LEU A 191 -2.66 -0.45 18.36
CA LEU A 191 -1.38 -1.05 17.91
C LEU A 191 -0.49 -1.48 19.08
N ASN A 192 -0.43 -0.69 20.14
CA ASN A 192 0.35 -1.04 21.33
C ASN A 192 -0.23 -2.30 22.01
N ALA A 193 -1.56 -2.37 22.20
CA ALA A 193 -2.22 -3.53 22.79
C ALA A 193 -1.99 -4.80 21.97
N GLU A 194 -2.12 -4.74 20.64
CA GLU A 194 -1.84 -5.86 19.73
C GLU A 194 -0.37 -6.29 19.83
N LYS A 195 0.56 -5.35 19.78
CA LYS A 195 1.99 -5.63 19.89
C LYS A 195 2.35 -6.31 21.21
N ASP A 196 1.86 -5.79 22.33
CA ASP A 196 2.15 -6.32 23.66
C ASP A 196 1.54 -7.71 23.89
N SER A 197 0.39 -7.99 23.27
CA SER A 197 -0.27 -9.29 23.35
C SER A 197 0.36 -10.36 22.45
N ILE A 198 0.75 -9.99 21.23
CA ILE A 198 1.15 -10.92 20.15
C ILE A 198 2.66 -11.04 20.04
N LEU A 199 3.40 -9.92 20.00
CA LEU A 199 4.86 -9.93 19.81
C LEU A 199 5.64 -9.88 21.13
N LYS A 200 5.30 -10.73 22.09
CA LYS A 200 6.01 -10.83 23.38
C LYS A 200 7.53 -11.08 23.20
N ASN A 201 7.89 -11.82 22.16
CA ASN A 201 9.27 -12.18 21.82
C ASN A 201 9.61 -11.68 20.39
N LYS A 202 9.50 -10.38 20.13
CA LYS A 202 9.75 -9.79 18.79
C LYS A 202 11.14 -10.14 18.23
N GLU A 203 12.17 -10.21 19.08
CA GLU A 203 13.56 -10.57 18.73
C GLU A 203 13.72 -12.03 18.33
N LYS A 204 12.71 -12.87 18.57
CA LYS A 204 12.66 -14.28 18.20
C LYS A 204 11.59 -14.59 17.15
N THR A 205 11.06 -13.55 16.50
CA THR A 205 9.94 -13.67 15.56
C THR A 205 10.33 -13.25 14.15
N VAL A 206 10.05 -14.10 13.17
CA VAL A 206 10.09 -13.70 11.75
C VAL A 206 8.71 -13.17 11.34
N GLY A 207 8.69 -11.98 10.73
CA GLY A 207 7.50 -11.41 10.11
C GLY A 207 7.31 -11.96 8.70
N VAL A 208 6.11 -12.43 8.40
CA VAL A 208 5.77 -13.03 7.11
C VAL A 208 4.58 -12.31 6.49
N ILE A 209 4.69 -11.91 5.23
CA ILE A 209 3.57 -11.36 4.45
C ILE A 209 3.28 -12.27 3.28
N TYR A 210 2.02 -12.70 3.18
CA TYR A 210 1.51 -13.43 2.02
C TYR A 210 0.20 -12.79 1.52
N ARG A 211 0.17 -12.43 0.25
CA ARG A 211 -1.04 -11.92 -0.40
C ARG A 211 -1.71 -13.02 -1.20
N GLY A 212 -2.86 -13.44 -0.71
CA GLY A 212 -3.69 -14.46 -1.36
C GLY A 212 -4.67 -13.89 -2.38
N THR A 213 -5.87 -14.36 -2.35
CA THR A 213 -7.09 -14.03 -3.10
C THR A 213 -6.91 -13.19 -4.37
N THR A 214 -6.76 -11.87 -4.25
CA THR A 214 -6.67 -10.95 -5.39
C THR A 214 -5.37 -11.09 -6.19
N TYR A 215 -4.29 -11.55 -5.54
CA TYR A 215 -3.00 -11.76 -6.20
C TYR A 215 -2.89 -13.17 -6.80
N THR A 216 -3.32 -14.19 -6.07
CA THR A 216 -3.16 -15.60 -6.49
C THR A 216 -4.31 -16.09 -7.39
N LYS A 217 -5.56 -15.68 -7.09
CA LYS A 217 -6.75 -16.06 -7.88
C LYS A 217 -7.09 -15.03 -8.95
N GLY A 218 -6.99 -13.74 -8.64
CA GLY A 218 -7.28 -12.65 -9.57
C GLY A 218 -6.22 -12.40 -10.63
N GLN A 219 -4.96 -12.69 -10.35
CA GLN A 219 -3.80 -12.65 -11.26
C GLN A 219 -3.76 -11.42 -12.19
N ALA A 220 -4.12 -10.24 -11.65
CA ALA A 220 -4.24 -9.04 -12.46
C ALA A 220 -2.92 -8.66 -13.14
N THR A 221 -2.98 -8.33 -14.42
CA THR A 221 -1.83 -7.84 -15.18
C THR A 221 -1.10 -6.73 -14.45
N GLY A 222 0.20 -6.89 -14.27
CA GLY A 222 1.07 -5.94 -13.58
C GLY A 222 1.14 -6.12 -12.06
N HIS A 223 0.34 -7.01 -11.44
CA HIS A 223 0.51 -7.37 -10.04
C HIS A 223 1.69 -8.33 -9.87
N PRO A 224 2.46 -8.20 -8.76
CA PRO A 224 3.53 -9.13 -8.45
C PRO A 224 3.02 -10.55 -8.25
N ILE A 225 3.74 -11.52 -8.81
CA ILE A 225 3.49 -12.94 -8.59
C ILE A 225 3.90 -13.29 -7.16
N GLN A 226 3.03 -14.02 -6.46
CA GLN A 226 3.31 -14.47 -5.10
C GLN A 226 4.03 -15.82 -5.10
N PRO A 227 4.91 -16.09 -4.11
CA PRO A 227 5.47 -17.43 -3.94
C PRO A 227 4.38 -18.45 -3.66
N THR A 228 4.62 -19.73 -3.97
CA THR A 228 3.76 -20.80 -3.48
C THR A 228 3.83 -20.87 -1.95
N MET A 229 2.82 -21.47 -1.30
CA MET A 229 2.83 -21.67 0.15
C MET A 229 4.06 -22.48 0.61
N LYS A 230 4.46 -23.46 -0.21
CA LYS A 230 5.65 -24.28 0.05
C LYS A 230 6.93 -23.44 -0.01
N MET A 231 7.14 -22.65 -1.08
CA MET A 231 8.31 -21.75 -1.22
C MET A 231 8.41 -20.78 -0.04
N LEU A 232 7.27 -20.21 0.37
CA LEU A 232 7.21 -19.30 1.51
C LEU A 232 7.64 -20.00 2.80
N ALA A 233 7.03 -21.16 3.13
CA ALA A 233 7.31 -21.90 4.35
C ALA A 233 8.76 -22.41 4.41
N ASP A 234 9.30 -22.90 3.30
CA ASP A 234 10.69 -23.36 3.24
C ASP A 234 11.66 -22.18 3.46
N LYS A 235 11.40 -21.01 2.88
CA LYS A 235 12.21 -19.80 3.15
C LYS A 235 12.07 -19.34 4.61
N VAL A 236 10.88 -19.38 5.18
CA VAL A 236 10.65 -19.06 6.60
C VAL A 236 11.45 -20.00 7.49
N LYS A 237 11.43 -21.31 7.20
CA LYS A 237 12.24 -22.28 7.95
C LYS A 237 13.72 -21.95 7.89
N THR A 238 14.26 -21.69 6.69
CA THR A 238 15.67 -21.31 6.52
C THR A 238 16.02 -20.08 7.38
N VAL A 239 15.20 -19.02 7.31
CA VAL A 239 15.45 -17.79 8.08
C VAL A 239 15.36 -18.03 9.58
N MET A 240 14.42 -18.88 10.03
CA MET A 240 14.31 -19.25 11.44
C MET A 240 15.55 -20.02 11.93
N ASP A 241 16.02 -21.01 11.17
CA ASP A 241 17.18 -21.82 11.51
C ASP A 241 18.46 -20.97 11.56
N GLU A 242 18.70 -20.14 10.54
CA GLU A 242 19.89 -19.27 10.43
C GLU A 242 19.98 -18.20 11.53
N ASN A 243 18.83 -17.73 12.03
CA ASN A 243 18.77 -16.64 13.01
C ASN A 243 18.28 -17.07 14.39
N ASN A 244 18.13 -18.38 14.62
CA ASN A 244 17.65 -18.96 15.88
C ASN A 244 16.32 -18.33 16.33
N LEU A 245 15.35 -18.23 15.40
CA LEU A 245 14.02 -17.67 15.66
C LEU A 245 13.05 -18.79 16.09
N GLU A 246 12.07 -18.42 16.90
CA GLU A 246 11.16 -19.37 17.54
C GLU A 246 9.73 -19.25 17.01
N TYR A 247 9.31 -18.03 16.58
CA TYR A 247 7.94 -17.71 16.21
C TYR A 247 7.86 -17.15 14.80
N VAL A 248 6.69 -17.30 14.19
CA VAL A 248 6.31 -16.76 12.89
C VAL A 248 5.10 -15.84 13.12
N TYR A 249 5.25 -14.55 12.89
CA TYR A 249 4.09 -13.67 12.79
C TYR A 249 3.61 -13.63 11.33
N LEU A 250 2.41 -14.13 11.05
CA LEU A 250 1.84 -14.21 9.71
C LEU A 250 0.80 -13.11 9.46
N ALA A 251 1.09 -12.25 8.50
CA ALA A 251 0.15 -11.30 7.94
C ALA A 251 -0.38 -11.82 6.59
N SER A 252 -1.61 -12.33 6.59
CA SER A 252 -2.30 -12.80 5.39
C SER A 252 -3.77 -12.44 5.42
N ASP A 253 -4.40 -12.40 4.25
CA ASP A 253 -5.84 -12.21 4.06
C ASP A 253 -6.59 -13.54 3.77
N GLU A 254 -5.89 -14.67 3.81
CA GLU A 254 -6.45 -16.01 3.65
C GLU A 254 -6.20 -16.89 4.87
N LYS A 255 -7.25 -17.59 5.32
CA LYS A 255 -7.14 -18.55 6.41
C LYS A 255 -6.39 -19.82 5.98
N SER A 256 -6.54 -20.23 4.74
CA SER A 256 -5.86 -21.41 4.18
C SER A 256 -4.35 -21.35 4.32
N ILE A 257 -3.74 -20.16 4.17
CA ILE A 257 -2.29 -20.00 4.40
C ILE A 257 -1.95 -20.09 5.89
N PHE A 258 -2.80 -19.60 6.79
CA PHE A 258 -2.60 -19.79 8.22
C PHE A 258 -2.60 -21.27 8.58
N ASP A 259 -3.58 -22.02 8.11
CA ASP A 259 -3.70 -23.45 8.37
C ASP A 259 -2.48 -24.22 7.83
N TYR A 260 -2.03 -23.89 6.63
CA TYR A 260 -0.80 -24.44 6.05
C TYR A 260 0.43 -24.09 6.89
N MET A 261 0.64 -22.83 7.24
CA MET A 261 1.80 -22.40 8.03
C MET A 261 1.78 -23.04 9.44
N ASN A 262 0.60 -23.16 10.06
CA ASN A 262 0.47 -23.80 11.38
C ASN A 262 0.75 -25.30 11.31
N SER A 263 0.45 -25.98 10.20
CA SER A 263 0.86 -27.37 9.98
C SER A 263 2.38 -27.54 9.87
N ARG A 264 3.08 -26.55 9.30
CA ARG A 264 4.54 -26.54 9.13
C ARG A 264 5.28 -26.08 10.40
N PHE A 265 4.68 -25.21 11.20
CA PHE A 265 5.23 -24.61 12.42
C PHE A 265 4.23 -24.72 13.58
N PRO A 266 3.91 -25.94 14.08
CA PRO A 266 2.85 -26.15 15.07
C PRO A 266 3.07 -25.34 16.34
N GLY A 267 2.05 -24.55 16.73
CA GLY A 267 2.08 -23.74 17.96
C GLY A 267 3.03 -22.54 17.92
N LYS A 268 3.64 -22.23 16.77
CA LYS A 268 4.59 -21.11 16.63
C LYS A 268 4.05 -19.95 15.77
N VAL A 269 2.89 -20.12 15.11
CA VAL A 269 2.32 -19.11 14.21
C VAL A 269 1.45 -18.14 15.01
N LEU A 270 1.84 -16.88 14.96
CA LEU A 270 1.15 -15.76 15.58
C LEU A 270 0.39 -14.97 14.51
N ILE A 271 -0.83 -14.54 14.82
CA ILE A 271 -1.69 -13.72 13.96
C ILE A 271 -2.37 -12.65 14.81
N ASN A 272 -2.73 -11.53 14.20
CA ASN A 272 -3.66 -10.58 14.81
C ASN A 272 -5.11 -10.91 14.46
N LYS A 273 -6.06 -10.33 15.19
CA LYS A 273 -7.47 -10.45 14.88
C LYS A 273 -7.77 -9.79 13.53
N ARG A 274 -8.41 -10.52 12.63
CA ARG A 274 -8.86 -10.04 11.33
C ARG A 274 -9.92 -10.96 10.74
N VAL A 275 -10.58 -10.50 9.68
CA VAL A 275 -11.44 -11.34 8.83
C VAL A 275 -10.63 -11.88 7.66
N TYR A 276 -10.96 -13.08 7.21
CA TYR A 276 -10.30 -13.75 6.10
C TYR A 276 -11.22 -13.77 4.87
N TYR A 277 -10.67 -13.44 3.71
CA TYR A 277 -11.45 -13.36 2.47
C TYR A 277 -11.87 -14.72 1.94
N ASP A 278 -11.08 -15.76 2.15
CA ASP A 278 -11.39 -17.12 1.72
C ASP A 278 -12.44 -17.83 2.59
N GLU A 279 -12.88 -17.21 3.69
CA GLU A 279 -14.03 -17.65 4.49
C GLU A 279 -15.38 -17.08 3.98
N VAL A 280 -15.36 -16.18 2.99
CA VAL A 280 -16.58 -15.60 2.42
C VAL A 280 -17.05 -16.42 1.23
N GLU A 281 -18.19 -17.09 1.37
CA GLU A 281 -18.78 -17.91 0.32
C GLU A 281 -19.32 -17.06 -0.84
N GLY A 282 -19.26 -17.61 -2.05
CA GLY A 282 -19.89 -17.03 -3.26
C GLY A 282 -19.15 -15.86 -3.89
N VAL A 283 -17.93 -15.52 -3.44
CA VAL A 283 -17.13 -14.46 -4.01
C VAL A 283 -16.29 -14.97 -5.17
N ASP A 284 -16.51 -14.40 -6.35
CA ASP A 284 -15.67 -14.65 -7.54
C ASP A 284 -14.52 -13.64 -7.61
N TYR A 285 -13.39 -13.99 -7.04
CA TYR A 285 -12.19 -13.14 -7.04
C TYR A 285 -11.57 -12.92 -8.42
N SER A 286 -11.91 -13.76 -9.42
CA SER A 286 -11.45 -13.56 -10.81
C SER A 286 -12.05 -12.31 -11.44
N ARG A 287 -13.20 -11.86 -10.97
CA ARG A 287 -13.92 -10.67 -11.44
C ARG A 287 -13.44 -9.37 -10.80
N TYR A 288 -12.63 -9.43 -9.76
CA TYR A 288 -12.16 -8.27 -9.02
C TYR A 288 -11.54 -7.17 -9.91
N ASN A 289 -10.85 -7.56 -10.99
CA ASN A 289 -10.18 -6.65 -11.91
C ASN A 289 -11.03 -6.31 -13.16
N ILE A 290 -12.11 -7.03 -13.42
CA ILE A 290 -12.92 -6.87 -14.64
C ILE A 290 -14.02 -5.84 -14.40
N ASP A 291 -14.74 -5.93 -13.31
CA ASP A 291 -15.91 -5.11 -13.04
C ASP A 291 -15.61 -3.90 -12.15
N GLY A 292 -14.40 -3.84 -11.60
CA GLY A 292 -14.07 -2.85 -10.58
C GLY A 292 -15.01 -2.93 -9.36
N THR A 293 -15.67 -4.07 -9.16
CA THR A 293 -16.54 -4.32 -8.01
C THR A 293 -15.71 -4.26 -6.73
N ASP A 294 -16.23 -3.54 -5.76
CA ASP A 294 -15.62 -3.33 -4.47
C ASP A 294 -15.80 -4.57 -3.60
N ILE A 295 -15.00 -5.59 -3.88
CA ILE A 295 -15.06 -6.86 -3.16
C ILE A 295 -14.57 -6.65 -1.71
N VAL A 296 -13.63 -5.75 -1.48
CA VAL A 296 -12.97 -5.59 -0.19
C VAL A 296 -13.84 -4.86 0.84
N GLY A 297 -14.54 -3.80 0.45
CA GLY A 297 -15.32 -2.98 1.36
C GLY A 297 -16.68 -3.57 1.77
N ASN A 298 -17.30 -4.36 0.88
CA ASN A 298 -18.68 -4.82 1.04
C ASN A 298 -18.81 -6.31 1.43
N LEU A 299 -17.71 -7.03 1.58
CA LEU A 299 -17.72 -8.47 1.88
C LEU A 299 -18.14 -8.82 3.30
N PHE A 300 -17.93 -7.92 4.24
CA PHE A 300 -18.14 -8.24 5.65
C PHE A 300 -19.23 -7.34 6.25
N THR A 301 -20.29 -7.97 6.78
CA THR A 301 -21.43 -7.31 7.43
C THR A 301 -21.22 -7.26 8.95
N ARG A 302 -20.17 -6.63 9.44
CA ARG A 302 -19.94 -6.40 10.87
C ARG A 302 -20.02 -4.91 11.21
N GLU A 303 -20.38 -4.62 12.44
CA GLU A 303 -20.43 -3.24 12.93
C GLU A 303 -19.05 -2.57 12.79
N ASN A 304 -19.02 -1.32 12.35
CA ASN A 304 -17.80 -0.53 12.10
C ASN A 304 -16.78 -1.20 11.15
N ASN A 305 -17.27 -1.96 10.17
CA ASN A 305 -16.42 -2.73 9.26
C ASN A 305 -15.39 -1.86 8.54
N GLU A 306 -15.76 -0.66 8.07
CA GLU A 306 -14.91 0.27 7.35
C GLU A 306 -13.69 0.69 8.19
N TYR A 307 -13.89 0.94 9.48
CA TYR A 307 -12.81 1.22 10.41
C TYR A 307 -11.97 -0.05 10.69
N LEU A 308 -12.64 -1.18 10.97
CA LEU A 308 -11.97 -2.41 11.37
C LEU A 308 -11.05 -2.97 10.27
N ILE A 309 -11.48 -2.98 9.00
CA ILE A 309 -10.61 -3.42 7.89
C ILE A 309 -9.34 -2.57 7.77
N GLY A 310 -9.43 -1.28 8.09
CA GLY A 310 -8.28 -0.38 8.10
C GLY A 310 -7.35 -0.65 9.27
N VAL A 311 -7.86 -0.60 10.50
CA VAL A 311 -7.03 -0.72 11.72
C VAL A 311 -6.41 -2.11 11.87
N GLU A 312 -7.13 -3.18 11.50
CA GLU A 312 -6.60 -4.55 11.50
C GLU A 312 -5.45 -4.73 10.50
N TYR A 313 -5.57 -4.09 9.30
CA TYR A 313 -4.48 -4.12 8.32
C TYR A 313 -3.29 -3.25 8.76
N ILE A 314 -3.54 -2.08 9.35
CA ILE A 314 -2.48 -1.24 9.93
C ILE A 314 -1.75 -2.02 11.04
N SER A 315 -2.49 -2.70 11.90
CA SER A 315 -1.91 -3.54 12.96
C SER A 315 -1.06 -4.67 12.37
N SER A 316 -1.56 -5.39 11.37
CA SER A 316 -0.80 -6.46 10.71
C SER A 316 0.56 -5.98 10.20
N MET A 317 0.60 -4.84 9.52
CA MET A 317 1.86 -4.31 8.98
C MET A 317 2.76 -3.74 10.09
N ASN A 318 2.18 -3.13 11.12
CA ASN A 318 2.94 -2.66 12.27
C ASN A 318 3.61 -3.83 13.03
N LEU A 319 2.93 -4.95 13.19
CA LEU A 319 3.48 -6.16 13.81
C LEU A 319 4.62 -6.73 12.97
N VAL A 320 4.44 -6.89 11.64
CA VAL A 320 5.53 -7.32 10.74
C VAL A 320 6.72 -6.39 10.82
N ALA A 321 6.50 -5.06 10.78
CA ALA A 321 7.59 -4.07 10.82
C ALA A 321 8.41 -4.11 12.13
N ASN A 322 7.86 -4.70 13.20
CA ASN A 322 8.51 -4.85 14.51
C ASN A 322 9.15 -6.24 14.71
N CYS A 323 9.07 -7.16 13.76
CA CYS A 323 9.74 -8.46 13.84
C CYS A 323 11.25 -8.37 13.60
N HIS A 324 12.00 -9.39 14.03
CA HIS A 324 13.45 -9.50 13.84
C HIS A 324 13.86 -9.58 12.37
N SER A 325 13.15 -10.39 11.58
CA SER A 325 13.44 -10.64 10.15
C SER A 325 12.17 -10.61 9.33
N LEU A 326 12.30 -10.45 8.02
CA LEU A 326 11.19 -10.40 7.06
C LEU A 326 11.30 -11.49 6.00
N VAL A 327 10.20 -12.20 5.75
CA VAL A 327 9.98 -13.03 4.55
C VAL A 327 8.65 -12.61 3.91
N SER A 328 8.66 -12.22 2.65
CA SER A 328 7.47 -11.64 2.01
C SER A 328 7.40 -11.91 0.51
N GLY A 329 6.20 -12.09 -0.02
CA GLY A 329 5.92 -11.81 -1.42
C GLY A 329 5.90 -10.29 -1.68
N ALA A 330 6.22 -9.87 -2.90
CA ALA A 330 6.16 -8.46 -3.27
C ALA A 330 4.71 -7.93 -3.29
N CYS A 331 4.43 -6.85 -2.55
CA CYS A 331 3.12 -6.20 -2.51
C CYS A 331 3.22 -4.80 -1.88
N GLY A 332 2.13 -4.04 -1.89
CA GLY A 332 2.08 -2.71 -1.27
C GLY A 332 2.36 -2.72 0.24
N GLY A 333 1.88 -3.75 0.96
CA GLY A 333 2.18 -3.94 2.38
C GLY A 333 3.67 -4.24 2.63
N CYS A 334 4.29 -5.05 1.77
CA CYS A 334 5.74 -5.32 1.85
C CYS A 334 6.55 -4.03 1.64
N THR A 335 6.21 -3.21 0.65
CA THR A 335 6.84 -1.89 0.47
C THR A 335 6.72 -1.05 1.75
N ALA A 336 5.55 -1.05 2.35
CA ALA A 336 5.29 -0.29 3.57
C ALA A 336 6.14 -0.75 4.76
N VAL A 337 6.20 -2.04 5.03
CA VAL A 337 6.97 -2.54 6.18
C VAL A 337 8.48 -2.31 6.05
N LEU A 338 9.00 -2.19 4.82
CA LEU A 338 10.41 -1.83 4.61
C LEU A 338 10.72 -0.42 5.11
N TYR A 339 9.92 0.58 4.74
CA TYR A 339 10.16 1.94 5.24
C TYR A 339 9.70 2.12 6.70
N MET A 340 8.66 1.42 7.16
CA MET A 340 8.25 1.41 8.57
C MET A 340 9.33 0.79 9.46
N ASN A 341 9.99 -0.24 9.00
CA ASN A 341 11.12 -0.85 9.71
C ASN A 341 12.41 0.00 9.63
N GLY A 342 12.66 0.70 8.52
CA GLY A 342 13.79 1.62 8.36
C GLY A 342 15.16 0.93 8.47
N LEU A 343 15.33 -0.21 7.82
CA LEU A 343 16.57 -1.04 7.80
C LEU A 343 16.91 -1.73 9.13
N ARG A 344 15.97 -1.87 10.06
CA ARG A 344 16.20 -2.56 11.34
C ARG A 344 16.07 -4.09 11.26
N TYR A 345 15.51 -4.64 10.16
CA TYR A 345 15.49 -6.09 9.98
C TYR A 345 16.91 -6.67 9.94
N HIS A 346 17.12 -7.75 10.68
CA HIS A 346 18.37 -8.50 10.61
C HIS A 346 18.54 -9.16 9.24
N THR A 347 17.46 -9.79 8.72
CA THR A 347 17.42 -10.30 7.34
C THR A 347 16.13 -9.89 6.65
N ARG A 348 16.20 -9.65 5.32
CA ARG A 348 15.09 -9.31 4.45
C ARG A 348 15.06 -10.25 3.27
N ASN A 349 14.02 -11.06 3.16
CA ASN A 349 13.81 -11.96 2.04
C ASN A 349 12.49 -11.60 1.36
N VAL A 350 12.57 -10.96 0.21
CA VAL A 350 11.40 -10.62 -0.60
C VAL A 350 11.48 -11.36 -1.91
N PHE A 351 10.45 -12.16 -2.19
CA PHE A 351 10.36 -12.88 -3.46
C PHE A 351 10.08 -11.91 -4.61
N ASP A 352 10.91 -11.95 -5.65
CA ASP A 352 10.69 -11.27 -6.92
C ASP A 352 10.50 -12.30 -8.03
N LEU A 353 9.25 -12.71 -8.22
CA LEU A 353 8.86 -13.70 -9.21
C LEU A 353 8.29 -13.05 -10.50
N GLY A 354 8.52 -11.75 -10.65
CA GLY A 354 7.97 -10.99 -11.76
C GLY A 354 6.53 -10.55 -11.54
N LYS A 355 5.85 -10.19 -12.64
CA LYS A 355 4.49 -9.64 -12.65
C LYS A 355 3.63 -10.34 -13.69
N TYR A 356 2.39 -10.64 -13.33
CA TYR A 356 1.44 -11.26 -14.25
C TYR A 356 1.30 -10.47 -15.55
N GLY A 357 1.37 -11.18 -16.68
CA GLY A 357 1.21 -10.61 -18.02
C GLY A 357 2.31 -9.63 -18.49
N ILE A 358 3.41 -9.48 -17.74
CA ILE A 358 4.52 -8.59 -18.09
C ILE A 358 5.85 -9.38 -18.18
N ASN A 359 6.31 -9.95 -17.08
CA ASN A 359 7.62 -10.61 -16.97
C ASN A 359 7.60 -11.72 -15.91
N ALA A 360 6.65 -12.64 -16.03
CA ALA A 360 6.59 -13.80 -15.14
C ALA A 360 7.88 -14.61 -15.26
N VAL A 361 8.54 -14.87 -14.14
CA VAL A 361 9.61 -15.87 -14.08
C VAL A 361 8.92 -17.24 -14.09
N PRO A 362 9.31 -18.18 -14.98
CA PRO A 362 8.73 -19.51 -14.99
C PRO A 362 8.87 -20.13 -13.60
N SER A 363 7.75 -20.56 -13.01
CA SER A 363 7.80 -21.40 -11.82
C SER A 363 8.47 -22.72 -12.23
N GLU A 364 9.46 -23.15 -11.47
CA GLU A 364 9.87 -24.56 -11.55
C GLU A 364 8.60 -25.38 -11.31
N SER A 365 8.25 -26.23 -12.27
CA SER A 365 7.06 -27.07 -12.24
C SER A 365 7.02 -27.82 -10.90
N GLU A 366 5.87 -27.79 -10.25
CA GLU A 366 5.60 -28.64 -9.09
C GLU A 366 5.73 -30.11 -9.56
N GLU A 367 6.86 -30.75 -9.24
CA GLU A 367 7.01 -32.19 -9.20
C GLU A 367 6.80 -32.72 -7.78
#